data_6ffd16002c85cfaa2b02f4281218bdd0
#
_entry.id   6ffd16002c85cfaa2b02f4281218bdd0
#
_cell.length_a   1.000
_cell.length_b   1.000
_cell.length_c   1.000
_cell.angle_alpha   90.00
_cell.angle_beta   90.00
_cell.angle_gamma   90.00
#
_symmetry.space_group_name_H-M   'P 1'
#
loop_
_entity.id
_entity.type
_entity.pdbx_description
1 polymer ?
#
loop_
_entity_poly.entity_id
_entity_poly.type
_entity_poly.pdbx_seq_one_letter_code
_entity_poly.pdbx_strand_id
1 'polypeptide(L)'
;MTVLFANLHAYLDNMKSTWELLEFRTEYYRRVIKGMLRSLGIPIDKLKFVTGTDYELKADYTLDMYRLSSLVTEHDAIKAGAEVVKQVANPKISGILYPELQALDEEYLHVDAQFGGTDQRKIFMFAKKYLPKIGYASRIHLMNPMVPGLVGDKMSSSEENSKIDLIDDAKAVQRKIRTAFCEPGNVEKNGVLSFAKMVLFNVIELPYVVNRPEKYGGKQVFNTPEELEEAYKKQELSPQDLKESVAEYLNAILDPIRRDFQDEASRDLVFKAYGTKLKNPEEKETTETLPTVCRLGFKVGEITKIWEMEGKDSIYCEEIDVGEEKPRSVMSGLRAFFTKEELLHRKVVVITNLKPRRVGTFISEGMVICAENEDHSVVELVEPPADAKVGEWIQFEGLPAVKPDEEVNPNRKTSPWCKCQDSLMVNEEGVPAFKVGEGLAREE
;
A
#
# COMPACT_ATOMS: atom_id res chain seq x y z
N MET A 1 14.88 29.13 2.24
CA MET A 1 13.68 28.53 2.89
C MET A 1 14.14 27.45 3.85
N THR A 2 13.54 27.40 5.05
CA THR A 2 13.81 26.34 6.04
C THR A 2 12.69 25.33 6.03
N VAL A 3 13.03 24.05 6.02
CA VAL A 3 12.10 22.92 6.18
C VAL A 3 12.35 22.31 7.56
N LEU A 4 11.34 22.38 8.42
CA LEU A 4 11.37 21.80 9.76
C LEU A 4 10.84 20.37 9.75
N PHE A 5 11.63 19.43 10.22
CA PHE A 5 11.14 18.11 10.63
C PHE A 5 10.67 18.19 12.08
N ALA A 6 9.38 18.42 12.25
CA ALA A 6 8.74 18.63 13.56
C ALA A 6 8.55 17.30 14.31
N ASN A 7 9.65 16.64 14.64
CA ASN A 7 9.65 15.32 15.26
C ASN A 7 9.09 15.34 16.68
N LEU A 8 9.40 16.36 17.49
CA LEU A 8 8.83 16.49 18.82
C LEU A 8 7.30 16.71 18.76
N HIS A 9 6.81 17.45 17.78
CA HIS A 9 5.37 17.63 17.55
C HIS A 9 4.66 16.29 17.25
N ALA A 10 5.29 15.41 16.46
CA ALA A 10 4.76 14.09 16.17
C ALA A 10 4.65 13.21 17.44
N TYR A 11 5.55 13.39 18.41
CA TYR A 11 5.45 12.76 19.72
C TYR A 11 4.33 13.34 20.59
N LEU A 12 4.19 14.67 20.57
CA LEU A 12 3.21 15.38 21.39
C LEU A 12 1.77 15.21 20.89
N ASP A 13 1.55 15.03 19.58
CA ASP A 13 0.21 14.87 18.99
C ASP A 13 -0.40 13.51 19.35
N ASN A 14 -0.88 13.40 20.58
CA ASN A 14 -1.52 12.19 21.15
C ASN A 14 -0.67 10.92 20.98
N MET A 15 0.64 11.07 20.96
CA MET A 15 1.62 9.98 20.78
C MET A 15 1.39 9.19 19.47
N LYS A 16 1.12 9.87 18.39
CA LYS A 16 1.07 9.23 17.05
C LYS A 16 2.40 8.57 16.67
N SER A 17 3.51 9.02 17.27
CA SER A 17 4.81 8.38 17.17
C SER A 17 5.37 8.15 18.57
N THR A 18 5.89 6.96 18.86
CA THR A 18 6.67 6.74 20.07
C THR A 18 8.04 7.42 19.93
N TRP A 19 8.72 7.66 21.06
CA TRP A 19 10.03 8.28 21.05
C TRP A 19 11.05 7.51 20.21
N GLU A 20 11.02 6.18 20.29
CA GLU A 20 11.93 5.28 19.57
C GLU A 20 11.72 5.32 18.04
N LEU A 21 10.52 5.63 17.59
CA LEU A 21 10.20 5.73 16.16
C LEU A 21 10.53 7.10 15.54
N LEU A 22 10.77 8.14 16.36
CA LEU A 22 10.97 9.50 15.87
C LEU A 22 12.14 9.60 14.89
N GLU A 23 13.28 8.97 15.23
CA GLU A 23 14.48 9.02 14.39
C GLU A 23 14.24 8.38 13.02
N PHE A 24 13.67 7.15 12.99
CA PHE A 24 13.38 6.46 11.74
C PHE A 24 12.37 7.21 10.89
N ARG A 25 11.32 7.76 11.49
CA ARG A 25 10.31 8.54 10.76
C ARG A 25 10.86 9.87 10.26
N THR A 26 11.70 10.55 11.02
CA THR A 26 12.36 11.79 10.61
C THR A 26 13.26 11.53 9.40
N GLU A 27 14.08 10.48 9.43
CA GLU A 27 14.95 10.13 8.31
C GLU A 27 14.15 9.68 7.08
N TYR A 28 13.07 8.93 7.26
CA TYR A 28 12.14 8.60 6.19
C TYR A 28 11.59 9.86 5.50
N TYR A 29 11.02 10.79 6.26
CA TYR A 29 10.48 12.04 5.71
C TYR A 29 11.57 12.91 5.07
N ARG A 30 12.77 12.92 5.63
CA ARG A 30 13.91 13.61 5.05
C ARG A 30 14.23 13.10 3.64
N ARG A 31 14.28 11.80 3.45
CA ARG A 31 14.54 11.18 2.15
C ARG A 31 13.39 11.40 1.17
N VAL A 32 12.17 11.16 1.58
CA VAL A 32 10.97 11.32 0.76
C VAL A 32 10.80 12.77 0.30
N ILE A 33 10.92 13.76 1.19
CA ILE A 33 10.79 15.19 0.83
C ILE A 33 11.90 15.60 -0.14
N LYS A 34 13.14 15.22 0.12
CA LYS A 34 14.25 15.50 -0.81
C LYS A 34 14.06 14.82 -2.16
N GLY A 35 13.59 13.57 -2.17
CA GLY A 35 13.27 12.82 -3.40
C GLY A 35 12.17 13.52 -4.21
N MET A 36 11.09 13.95 -3.53
CA MET A 36 9.98 14.68 -4.15
C MET A 36 10.45 16.01 -4.77
N LEU A 37 11.20 16.81 -4.03
CA LEU A 37 11.71 18.10 -4.53
C LEU A 37 12.61 17.90 -5.76
N ARG A 38 13.48 16.89 -5.74
CA ARG A 38 14.30 16.52 -6.91
C ARG A 38 13.47 16.06 -8.09
N SER A 39 12.45 15.23 -7.85
CA SER A 39 11.54 14.76 -8.88
C SER A 39 10.80 15.90 -9.59
N LEU A 40 10.52 16.98 -8.86
CA LEU A 40 9.90 18.20 -9.38
C LEU A 40 10.93 19.20 -9.96
N GLY A 41 12.20 18.84 -10.06
CA GLY A 41 13.26 19.75 -10.56
C GLY A 41 13.57 20.91 -9.64
N ILE A 42 13.17 20.87 -8.37
CA ILE A 42 13.39 21.97 -7.40
C ILE A 42 14.81 21.86 -6.82
N PRO A 43 15.66 22.90 -6.97
CA PRO A 43 16.99 22.91 -6.38
C PRO A 43 16.92 22.88 -4.85
N ILE A 44 17.57 21.88 -4.23
CA ILE A 44 17.56 21.70 -2.77
C ILE A 44 18.74 22.38 -2.08
N ASP A 45 19.75 22.88 -2.82
CA ASP A 45 20.99 23.44 -2.27
C ASP A 45 20.75 24.70 -1.42
N LYS A 46 19.67 25.45 -1.72
CA LYS A 46 19.26 26.64 -0.98
C LYS A 46 18.27 26.36 0.15
N LEU A 47 17.94 25.08 0.39
CA LEU A 47 17.03 24.68 1.46
C LEU A 47 17.82 24.30 2.70
N LYS A 48 17.42 24.86 3.83
CA LYS A 48 17.93 24.46 5.15
C LYS A 48 16.96 23.43 5.73
N PHE A 49 17.47 22.28 6.10
CA PHE A 49 16.69 21.22 6.78
C PHE A 49 17.08 21.22 8.25
N VAL A 50 16.08 21.35 9.14
CA VAL A 50 16.26 21.42 10.59
C VAL A 50 15.37 20.37 11.25
N THR A 51 15.87 19.70 12.28
CA THR A 51 15.09 18.79 13.11
C THR A 51 14.66 19.52 14.38
N GLY A 52 13.41 19.41 14.78
CA GLY A 52 12.87 20.12 15.96
C GLY A 52 13.68 19.88 17.22
N THR A 53 13.98 18.61 17.53
CA THR A 53 14.77 18.23 18.71
C THR A 53 16.20 18.82 18.74
N ASP A 54 16.72 19.35 17.63
CA ASP A 54 18.04 20.01 17.62
C ASP A 54 18.04 21.33 18.42
N TYR A 55 16.87 21.95 18.59
CA TYR A 55 16.74 23.21 19.32
C TYR A 55 15.60 23.27 20.35
N GLU A 56 14.50 22.55 20.12
CA GLU A 56 13.30 22.57 20.99
C GLU A 56 13.58 22.03 22.42
N LEU A 57 14.61 21.19 22.58
CA LEU A 57 15.00 20.62 23.89
C LEU A 57 16.05 21.47 24.61
N LYS A 58 16.45 22.62 24.06
CA LYS A 58 17.42 23.50 24.70
C LYS A 58 16.78 24.32 25.85
N ALA A 59 17.61 24.71 26.81
CA ALA A 59 17.16 25.39 28.01
C ALA A 59 16.38 26.71 27.70
N ASP A 60 16.86 27.49 26.74
CA ASP A 60 16.21 28.77 26.37
C ASP A 60 14.81 28.53 25.77
N TYR A 61 14.70 27.57 24.86
CA TYR A 61 13.40 27.19 24.28
C TYR A 61 12.44 26.67 25.36
N THR A 62 12.93 25.79 26.24
CA THR A 62 12.15 25.27 27.35
C THR A 62 11.67 26.37 28.30
N LEU A 63 12.55 27.36 28.59
CA LEU A 63 12.18 28.51 29.42
C LEU A 63 11.06 29.33 28.77
N ASP A 64 11.18 29.58 27.45
CA ASP A 64 10.15 30.32 26.71
C ASP A 64 8.83 29.56 26.59
N MET A 65 8.87 28.23 26.50
CA MET A 65 7.68 27.40 26.64
C MET A 65 6.96 27.66 27.96
N TYR A 66 7.70 27.69 29.11
CA TYR A 66 7.07 27.97 30.40
C TYR A 66 6.56 29.42 30.50
N ARG A 67 7.28 30.38 29.92
CA ARG A 67 6.85 31.80 29.85
C ARG A 67 5.55 31.93 29.05
N LEU A 68 5.47 31.23 27.90
CA LEU A 68 4.28 31.22 27.04
C LEU A 68 3.12 30.52 27.74
N SER A 69 3.32 29.32 28.30
CA SER A 69 2.32 28.56 29.05
C SER A 69 1.76 29.31 30.25
N SER A 70 2.55 30.20 30.86
CA SER A 70 2.05 31.06 31.97
C SER A 70 1.04 32.15 31.54
N LEU A 71 0.95 32.41 30.24
CA LEU A 71 0.06 33.42 29.65
C LEU A 71 -1.12 32.82 28.88
N VAL A 72 -0.99 31.57 28.44
CA VAL A 72 -1.97 30.88 27.61
C VAL A 72 -2.99 30.19 28.49
N THR A 73 -4.27 30.32 28.15
CA THR A 73 -5.33 29.56 28.82
C THR A 73 -5.53 28.20 28.12
N GLU A 74 -5.98 27.21 28.86
CA GLU A 74 -6.37 25.92 28.31
C GLU A 74 -7.32 26.06 27.12
N HIS A 75 -8.34 26.93 27.26
CA HIS A 75 -9.32 27.20 26.19
C HIS A 75 -8.64 27.68 24.89
N ASP A 76 -7.71 28.62 24.99
CA ASP A 76 -7.02 29.17 23.82
C ASP A 76 -6.07 28.16 23.17
N ALA A 77 -5.39 27.34 23.97
CA ALA A 77 -4.53 26.27 23.47
C ALA A 77 -5.33 25.17 22.73
N ILE A 78 -6.41 24.68 23.32
CA ILE A 78 -7.31 23.70 22.69
C ILE A 78 -7.92 24.27 21.39
N LYS A 79 -8.36 25.53 21.42
CA LYS A 79 -8.93 26.20 20.24
C LYS A 79 -7.90 26.35 19.10
N ALA A 80 -6.66 26.66 19.45
CA ALA A 80 -5.58 26.79 18.49
C ALA A 80 -5.26 25.44 17.81
N GLY A 81 -5.21 24.36 18.58
CA GLY A 81 -4.92 23.01 18.08
C GLY A 81 -6.11 22.30 17.40
N ALA A 82 -7.31 22.89 17.40
CA ALA A 82 -8.54 22.18 17.05
C ALA A 82 -8.61 21.53 15.65
N GLU A 83 -7.85 22.01 14.68
CA GLU A 83 -7.82 21.49 13.31
C GLU A 83 -6.59 20.60 13.05
N VAL A 84 -5.56 20.70 13.88
CA VAL A 84 -4.26 20.03 13.69
C VAL A 84 -4.11 18.84 14.63
N VAL A 85 -4.40 19.05 15.92
CA VAL A 85 -4.32 18.02 16.95
C VAL A 85 -5.62 17.22 17.00
N LYS A 86 -5.49 15.88 17.08
CA LYS A 86 -6.67 15.01 17.16
C LYS A 86 -7.52 15.39 18.40
N GLN A 87 -8.76 15.80 18.17
CA GLN A 87 -9.68 16.17 19.21
C GLN A 87 -10.21 14.92 19.95
N VAL A 88 -10.12 14.94 21.26
CA VAL A 88 -10.60 13.89 22.16
C VAL A 88 -11.30 14.52 23.36
N ALA A 89 -12.22 13.79 24.00
CA ALA A 89 -13.00 14.31 25.16
C ALA A 89 -12.09 14.73 26.33
N ASN A 90 -10.98 14.02 26.54
CA ASN A 90 -9.98 14.31 27.56
C ASN A 90 -8.61 14.49 26.91
N PRO A 91 -8.26 15.70 26.45
CA PRO A 91 -6.98 15.93 25.78
C PRO A 91 -5.81 15.76 26.76
N LYS A 92 -4.74 15.16 26.28
CA LYS A 92 -3.48 15.10 27.03
C LYS A 92 -2.82 16.47 27.06
N ILE A 93 -2.08 16.77 28.12
CA ILE A 93 -1.30 18.01 28.26
C ILE A 93 -0.36 18.19 27.06
N SER A 94 0.23 17.12 26.55
CA SER A 94 1.10 17.16 25.37
C SER A 94 0.40 17.77 24.13
N GLY A 95 -0.88 17.40 23.89
CA GLY A 95 -1.67 17.98 22.79
C GLY A 95 -2.06 19.44 23.03
N ILE A 96 -2.15 19.87 24.29
CA ILE A 96 -2.41 21.28 24.68
C ILE A 96 -1.16 22.14 24.46
N LEU A 97 0.03 21.59 24.72
CA LEU A 97 1.31 22.29 24.49
C LEU A 97 1.69 22.43 23.03
N TYR A 98 1.16 21.55 22.16
CA TYR A 98 1.50 21.51 20.72
C TYR A 98 1.44 22.89 20.01
N PRO A 99 0.36 23.69 20.14
CA PRO A 99 0.28 24.99 19.49
C PRO A 99 1.32 26.00 19.97
N GLU A 100 1.77 25.88 21.22
CA GLU A 100 2.79 26.76 21.80
C GLU A 100 4.16 26.48 21.19
N LEU A 101 4.51 25.20 21.01
CA LEU A 101 5.76 24.83 20.35
C LEU A 101 5.77 25.36 18.90
N GLN A 102 4.72 25.09 18.13
CA GLN A 102 4.66 25.54 16.74
C GLN A 102 4.74 27.08 16.63
N ALA A 103 4.20 27.82 17.59
CA ALA A 103 4.34 29.26 17.64
C ALA A 103 5.79 29.69 17.92
N LEU A 104 6.47 29.04 18.89
CA LEU A 104 7.88 29.35 19.24
C LEU A 104 8.86 28.99 18.12
N ASP A 105 8.56 28.00 17.28
CA ASP A 105 9.40 27.66 16.14
C ASP A 105 9.64 28.83 15.19
N GLU A 106 8.70 29.77 15.07
CA GLU A 106 8.86 30.98 14.26
C GLU A 106 10.03 31.84 14.74
N GLU A 107 10.24 31.91 16.05
CA GLU A 107 11.35 32.64 16.64
C GLU A 107 12.66 31.88 16.51
N TYR A 108 12.67 30.61 16.95
CA TYR A 108 13.90 29.82 17.04
C TYR A 108 14.46 29.36 15.69
N LEU A 109 13.62 29.33 14.64
CA LEU A 109 14.07 29.15 13.27
C LEU A 109 14.56 30.45 12.59
N HIS A 110 14.39 31.59 13.27
CA HIS A 110 14.78 32.93 12.78
C HIS A 110 14.16 33.22 11.40
N VAL A 111 12.86 32.99 11.26
CA VAL A 111 12.14 33.19 10.00
C VAL A 111 11.28 34.44 10.02
N ASP A 112 11.06 35.05 8.85
CA ASP A 112 10.18 36.21 8.68
C ASP A 112 8.74 35.80 8.40
N ALA A 113 8.55 34.56 7.85
CA ALA A 113 7.24 34.03 7.48
C ALA A 113 7.18 32.54 7.74
N GLN A 114 5.98 32.07 8.12
CA GLN A 114 5.64 30.66 8.19
C GLN A 114 4.65 30.31 7.07
N PHE A 115 4.85 29.17 6.42
CA PHE A 115 4.01 28.65 5.36
C PHE A 115 3.31 27.35 5.81
N GLY A 116 2.00 27.24 5.57
CA GLY A 116 1.24 26.05 5.91
C GLY A 116 -0.10 25.99 5.17
N GLY A 117 -0.87 24.94 5.42
CA GLY A 117 -2.24 24.82 4.93
C GLY A 117 -3.22 25.72 5.70
N THR A 118 -4.43 25.89 5.17
CA THR A 118 -5.50 26.67 5.83
C THR A 118 -5.91 26.07 7.18
N ASP A 119 -5.67 24.79 7.42
CA ASP A 119 -5.85 24.12 8.71
C ASP A 119 -4.92 24.64 9.81
N GLN A 120 -3.78 25.27 9.44
CA GLN A 120 -2.84 25.89 10.37
C GLN A 120 -3.29 27.28 10.87
N ARG A 121 -4.33 27.84 10.27
CA ARG A 121 -4.75 29.23 10.53
C ARG A 121 -4.96 29.55 12.01
N LYS A 122 -5.52 28.63 12.78
CA LYS A 122 -5.78 28.87 14.21
C LYS A 122 -4.48 28.98 15.02
N ILE A 123 -3.48 28.14 14.70
CA ILE A 123 -2.16 28.22 15.34
C ILE A 123 -1.44 29.51 14.91
N PHE A 124 -1.52 29.92 13.65
CA PHE A 124 -0.95 31.18 13.18
C PHE A 124 -1.56 32.39 13.90
N MET A 125 -2.87 32.38 14.11
CA MET A 125 -3.52 33.44 14.89
C MET A 125 -3.15 33.39 16.37
N PHE A 126 -2.90 32.21 16.92
CA PHE A 126 -2.39 32.02 18.26
C PHE A 126 -0.98 32.60 18.41
N ALA A 127 -0.05 32.27 17.49
CA ALA A 127 1.30 32.83 17.46
C ALA A 127 1.26 34.35 17.41
N LYS A 128 0.45 34.93 16.53
CA LYS A 128 0.26 36.38 16.41
C LYS A 128 -0.27 37.03 17.69
N LYS A 129 -1.10 36.35 18.47
CA LYS A 129 -1.67 36.84 19.73
C LYS A 129 -0.70 36.76 20.88
N TYR A 130 0.12 35.73 20.97
CA TYR A 130 0.87 35.41 22.19
C TYR A 130 2.36 35.68 22.10
N LEU A 131 3.04 35.50 20.95
CA LEU A 131 4.47 35.78 20.84
C LEU A 131 4.85 37.23 21.23
N PRO A 132 4.10 38.29 20.84
CA PRO A 132 4.41 39.65 21.27
C PRO A 132 4.35 39.84 22.78
N LYS A 133 3.58 39.05 23.52
CA LYS A 133 3.47 39.17 24.98
C LYS A 133 4.72 38.70 25.73
N ILE A 134 5.54 37.86 25.07
CA ILE A 134 6.84 37.43 25.61
C ILE A 134 8.02 38.13 24.94
N GLY A 135 7.75 39.18 24.15
CA GLY A 135 8.76 40.07 23.56
C GLY A 135 9.20 39.71 22.15
N TYR A 136 8.54 38.75 21.48
CA TYR A 136 8.86 38.30 20.12
C TYR A 136 8.03 39.04 19.06
N ALA A 137 8.59 39.20 17.86
CA ALA A 137 7.89 39.86 16.76
C ALA A 137 6.81 38.93 16.12
N SER A 138 5.74 39.55 15.63
CA SER A 138 4.78 38.80 14.76
C SER A 138 5.42 38.50 13.43
N ARG A 139 5.12 37.32 12.90
CA ARG A 139 5.56 36.86 11.58
C ARG A 139 4.44 36.96 10.53
N ILE A 140 4.81 36.83 9.27
CA ILE A 140 3.88 36.73 8.15
C ILE A 140 3.45 35.28 8.05
N HIS A 141 2.15 35.05 7.87
CA HIS A 141 1.60 33.70 7.69
C HIS A 141 1.03 33.53 6.28
N LEU A 142 1.61 32.61 5.53
CA LEU A 142 1.20 32.27 4.17
C LEU A 142 0.42 30.93 4.23
N MET A 143 -0.74 30.91 3.62
CA MET A 143 -1.61 29.74 3.67
C MET A 143 -2.00 29.28 2.25
N ASN A 144 -1.81 28.00 1.98
CA ASN A 144 -2.32 27.35 0.78
C ASN A 144 -3.65 26.63 1.06
N PRO A 145 -4.53 26.52 0.04
CA PRO A 145 -5.74 25.74 0.18
C PRO A 145 -5.46 24.27 0.39
N MET A 146 -6.38 23.56 1.05
CA MET A 146 -6.30 22.11 1.25
C MET A 146 -6.65 21.38 -0.04
N VAL A 147 -5.86 20.37 -0.39
CA VAL A 147 -6.17 19.44 -1.46
C VAL A 147 -7.11 18.35 -0.91
N PRO A 148 -8.29 18.12 -1.51
CA PRO A 148 -9.21 17.08 -1.07
C PRO A 148 -8.57 15.69 -1.16
N GLY A 149 -9.04 14.76 -0.33
CA GLY A 149 -8.69 13.35 -0.43
C GLY A 149 -9.30 12.70 -1.67
N LEU A 150 -8.79 11.51 -2.02
CA LEU A 150 -9.36 10.70 -3.11
C LEU A 150 -10.76 10.18 -2.77
N VAL A 151 -11.02 10.01 -1.48
CA VAL A 151 -12.32 9.60 -0.92
C VAL A 151 -12.66 10.57 0.21
N GLY A 152 -13.80 11.27 0.10
CA GLY A 152 -14.24 12.24 1.09
C GLY A 152 -13.54 13.60 1.03
N ASP A 153 -13.84 14.47 1.98
CA ASP A 153 -13.42 15.88 1.98
C ASP A 153 -11.96 16.09 2.44
N LYS A 154 -11.33 15.12 3.13
CA LYS A 154 -9.97 15.26 3.68
C LYS A 154 -9.18 13.95 3.51
N MET A 155 -7.91 14.08 3.12
CA MET A 155 -6.99 12.94 3.19
C MET A 155 -6.81 12.52 4.65
N SER A 156 -7.03 11.22 4.92
CA SER A 156 -6.83 10.65 6.26
C SER A 156 -5.64 9.72 6.26
N SER A 157 -4.71 9.90 7.21
CA SER A 157 -3.58 8.99 7.40
C SER A 157 -4.01 7.59 7.85
N SER A 158 -5.22 7.45 8.42
CA SER A 158 -5.77 6.19 8.90
C SER A 158 -6.52 5.39 7.83
N GLU A 159 -6.85 6.00 6.68
CA GLU A 159 -7.54 5.36 5.56
C GLU A 159 -6.62 5.18 4.37
N GLU A 160 -6.12 3.98 4.17
CA GLU A 160 -5.12 3.65 3.13
C GLU A 160 -5.55 4.05 1.72
N ASN A 161 -6.84 3.92 1.39
CA ASN A 161 -7.36 4.25 0.06
C ASN A 161 -7.72 5.73 -0.14
N SER A 162 -7.68 6.55 0.92
CA SER A 162 -7.98 7.99 0.84
C SER A 162 -6.78 8.83 0.42
N LYS A 163 -5.57 8.26 0.46
CA LYS A 163 -4.30 8.94 0.16
C LYS A 163 -3.41 8.13 -0.76
N ILE A 164 -2.51 8.81 -1.45
CA ILE A 164 -1.39 8.20 -2.17
C ILE A 164 -0.13 8.48 -1.36
N ASP A 165 0.56 7.41 -0.96
CA ASP A 165 1.88 7.54 -0.34
C ASP A 165 2.95 7.72 -1.43
N LEU A 166 3.98 8.54 -1.15
CA LEU A 166 5.00 8.90 -2.14
C LEU A 166 5.86 7.72 -2.60
N ILE A 167 5.80 6.59 -1.88
CA ILE A 167 6.47 5.33 -2.22
C ILE A 167 5.50 4.22 -2.65
N ASP A 168 4.21 4.54 -2.82
CA ASP A 168 3.24 3.58 -3.39
C ASP A 168 3.73 3.07 -4.74
N ASP A 169 3.65 1.77 -5.00
CA ASP A 169 4.00 1.22 -6.31
C ASP A 169 2.98 1.68 -7.40
N ALA A 170 3.39 1.59 -8.67
CA ALA A 170 2.58 2.08 -9.78
C ALA A 170 1.19 1.42 -9.85
N LYS A 171 1.09 0.13 -9.49
CA LYS A 171 -0.17 -0.61 -9.45
C LYS A 171 -1.06 -0.15 -8.29
N ALA A 172 -0.46 0.18 -7.13
CA ALA A 172 -1.18 0.72 -5.98
C ALA A 172 -1.78 2.10 -6.31
N VAL A 173 -1.00 2.99 -6.93
CA VAL A 173 -1.49 4.30 -7.40
C VAL A 173 -2.66 4.14 -8.37
N GLN A 174 -2.51 3.30 -9.41
CA GLN A 174 -3.58 3.03 -10.37
C GLN A 174 -4.84 2.50 -9.68
N ARG A 175 -4.69 1.56 -8.73
CA ARG A 175 -5.82 1.01 -7.96
C ARG A 175 -6.52 2.08 -7.13
N LYS A 176 -5.77 2.89 -6.38
CA LYS A 176 -6.31 3.96 -5.53
C LYS A 176 -7.06 5.01 -6.36
N ILE A 177 -6.46 5.49 -7.45
CA ILE A 177 -7.12 6.43 -8.36
C ILE A 177 -8.36 5.82 -9.02
N ARG A 178 -8.30 4.56 -9.45
CA ARG A 178 -9.45 3.89 -10.06
C ARG A 178 -10.66 3.80 -9.12
N THR A 179 -10.44 3.55 -7.83
CA THR A 179 -11.50 3.44 -6.82
C THR A 179 -11.94 4.78 -6.25
N ALA A 180 -11.22 5.89 -6.52
CA ALA A 180 -11.57 7.22 -6.07
C ALA A 180 -12.93 7.66 -6.62
N PHE A 181 -13.66 8.47 -5.85
CA PHE A 181 -14.91 9.06 -6.30
C PHE A 181 -14.67 10.04 -7.47
N CYS A 182 -15.38 9.84 -8.57
CA CYS A 182 -15.24 10.65 -9.78
C CYS A 182 -16.48 10.43 -10.66
N GLU A 183 -17.54 11.17 -10.39
CA GLU A 183 -18.84 11.07 -11.07
C GLU A 183 -18.84 11.90 -12.36
N PRO A 184 -19.44 11.42 -13.49
CA PRO A 184 -19.46 12.14 -14.76
C PRO A 184 -20.07 13.54 -14.65
N GLY A 185 -19.33 14.56 -15.11
CA GLY A 185 -19.76 15.97 -15.11
C GLY A 185 -19.80 16.63 -13.73
N ASN A 186 -19.58 15.87 -12.65
CA ASN A 186 -19.55 16.43 -11.30
C ASN A 186 -18.18 17.00 -10.98
N VAL A 187 -18.09 18.32 -10.83
CA VAL A 187 -16.88 19.06 -10.48
C VAL A 187 -16.75 19.31 -8.97
N GLU A 188 -17.85 19.16 -8.22
CA GLU A 188 -17.87 19.34 -6.78
C GLU A 188 -17.44 18.05 -6.07
N LYS A 189 -16.62 18.18 -5.01
CA LYS A 189 -16.13 17.05 -4.21
C LYS A 189 -15.43 15.96 -5.03
N ASN A 190 -14.94 16.29 -6.21
CA ASN A 190 -14.20 15.38 -7.07
C ASN A 190 -12.69 15.48 -6.75
N GLY A 191 -12.19 14.58 -5.88
CA GLY A 191 -10.80 14.59 -5.45
C GLY A 191 -9.80 14.39 -6.59
N VAL A 192 -10.14 13.59 -7.61
CA VAL A 192 -9.28 13.35 -8.78
C VAL A 192 -9.13 14.61 -9.63
N LEU A 193 -10.23 15.28 -9.95
CA LEU A 193 -10.24 16.53 -10.69
C LEU A 193 -9.53 17.65 -9.90
N SER A 194 -9.82 17.76 -8.61
CA SER A 194 -9.18 18.75 -7.72
C SER A 194 -7.67 18.54 -7.65
N PHE A 195 -7.22 17.28 -7.59
CA PHE A 195 -5.79 16.96 -7.59
C PHE A 195 -5.13 17.36 -8.92
N ALA A 196 -5.75 17.04 -10.04
CA ALA A 196 -5.26 17.48 -11.35
C ALA A 196 -5.10 19.00 -11.41
N LYS A 197 -6.13 19.75 -11.04
CA LYS A 197 -6.16 21.21 -11.06
C LYS A 197 -5.17 21.87 -10.11
N MET A 198 -5.15 21.42 -8.84
CA MET A 198 -4.41 22.09 -7.77
C MET A 198 -2.96 21.63 -7.68
N VAL A 199 -2.65 20.42 -8.13
CA VAL A 199 -1.30 19.85 -8.02
C VAL A 199 -0.68 19.67 -9.41
N LEU A 200 -1.25 18.84 -10.29
CA LEU A 200 -0.58 18.48 -11.54
C LEU A 200 -0.32 19.68 -12.44
N PHE A 201 -1.28 20.56 -12.64
CA PHE A 201 -1.07 21.78 -13.47
C PHE A 201 0.04 22.71 -12.95
N ASN A 202 0.43 22.59 -11.68
CA ASN A 202 1.51 23.38 -11.08
C ASN A 202 2.88 22.70 -11.13
N VAL A 203 2.93 21.38 -11.42
CA VAL A 203 4.20 20.61 -11.28
C VAL A 203 4.62 19.90 -12.57
N ILE A 204 3.70 19.76 -13.56
CA ILE A 204 4.04 19.15 -14.85
C ILE A 204 4.43 20.23 -15.87
N GLU A 205 5.12 19.78 -16.94
CA GLU A 205 5.27 20.61 -18.14
C GLU A 205 3.93 20.66 -18.87
N LEU A 206 3.43 21.89 -19.10
CA LEU A 206 2.20 22.09 -19.85
C LEU A 206 2.44 21.92 -21.35
N PRO A 207 1.42 21.50 -22.11
CA PRO A 207 0.01 21.30 -21.71
C PRO A 207 -0.25 19.98 -21.01
N TYR A 208 -1.34 19.94 -20.21
CA TYR A 208 -1.86 18.69 -19.65
C TYR A 208 -2.51 17.86 -20.76
N VAL A 209 -2.08 16.64 -20.90
CA VAL A 209 -2.45 15.75 -22.01
C VAL A 209 -3.21 14.53 -21.50
N VAL A 210 -4.38 14.28 -22.07
CA VAL A 210 -5.14 13.05 -21.89
C VAL A 210 -5.03 12.20 -23.14
N ASN A 211 -4.35 11.06 -23.04
CA ASN A 211 -4.22 10.12 -24.14
C ASN A 211 -5.45 9.21 -24.21
N ARG A 212 -6.15 9.22 -25.33
CA ARG A 212 -7.30 8.36 -25.61
C ARG A 212 -7.17 7.68 -26.95
N PRO A 213 -7.73 6.47 -27.14
CA PRO A 213 -7.86 5.85 -28.44
C PRO A 213 -8.67 6.74 -29.41
N GLU A 214 -8.30 6.73 -30.69
CA GLU A 214 -9.00 7.49 -31.75
C GLU A 214 -10.50 7.23 -31.81
N LYS A 215 -10.94 6.00 -31.56
CA LYS A 215 -12.36 5.61 -31.50
C LYS A 215 -13.18 6.33 -30.42
N TYR A 216 -12.50 6.95 -29.44
CA TYR A 216 -13.12 7.74 -28.37
C TYR A 216 -12.82 9.24 -28.50
N GLY A 217 -12.40 9.70 -29.68
CA GLY A 217 -12.14 11.11 -29.98
C GLY A 217 -10.66 11.51 -29.88
N GLY A 218 -9.75 10.54 -29.68
CA GLY A 218 -8.29 10.79 -29.69
C GLY A 218 -7.79 11.65 -28.52
N LYS A 219 -6.55 12.08 -28.64
CA LYS A 219 -5.84 12.87 -27.63
C LYS A 219 -6.53 14.22 -27.35
N GLN A 220 -6.69 14.55 -26.07
CA GLN A 220 -7.13 15.87 -25.62
C GLN A 220 -5.99 16.64 -24.95
N VAL A 221 -5.99 17.96 -25.10
CA VAL A 221 -4.93 18.85 -24.62
C VAL A 221 -5.57 20.02 -23.89
N PHE A 222 -5.09 20.30 -22.67
CA PHE A 222 -5.58 21.36 -21.81
C PHE A 222 -4.41 22.24 -21.37
N ASN A 223 -4.52 23.56 -21.58
CA ASN A 223 -3.48 24.52 -21.21
C ASN A 223 -3.71 25.10 -19.81
N THR A 224 -4.96 25.07 -19.34
CA THR A 224 -5.35 25.62 -18.05
C THR A 224 -6.20 24.63 -17.25
N PRO A 225 -6.21 24.72 -15.90
CA PRO A 225 -7.10 23.94 -15.06
C PRO A 225 -8.58 24.15 -15.36
N GLU A 226 -8.95 25.36 -15.79
CA GLU A 226 -10.33 25.75 -16.14
C GLU A 226 -10.81 25.04 -17.40
N GLU A 227 -9.94 24.89 -18.42
CA GLU A 227 -10.24 24.13 -19.64
C GLU A 227 -10.54 22.66 -19.29
N LEU A 228 -9.73 22.04 -18.43
CA LEU A 228 -9.96 20.67 -17.98
C LEU A 228 -11.29 20.52 -17.24
N GLU A 229 -11.58 21.46 -16.31
CA GLU A 229 -12.82 21.45 -15.53
C GLU A 229 -14.05 21.61 -16.42
N GLU A 230 -14.01 22.55 -17.37
CA GLU A 230 -15.13 22.80 -18.28
C GLU A 230 -15.39 21.60 -19.19
N ALA A 231 -14.36 20.97 -19.75
CA ALA A 231 -14.48 19.74 -20.53
C ALA A 231 -15.08 18.60 -19.71
N TYR A 232 -14.65 18.46 -18.44
CA TYR A 232 -15.20 17.46 -17.54
C TYR A 232 -16.66 17.73 -17.20
N LYS A 233 -17.02 18.98 -16.92
CA LYS A 233 -18.39 19.43 -16.63
C LYS A 233 -19.34 19.19 -17.82
N LYS A 234 -18.85 19.40 -19.03
CA LYS A 234 -19.60 19.12 -20.27
C LYS A 234 -19.65 17.64 -20.64
N GLN A 235 -18.99 16.78 -19.87
CA GLN A 235 -18.86 15.34 -20.14
C GLN A 235 -18.11 15.01 -21.47
N GLU A 236 -17.29 15.95 -21.96
CA GLU A 236 -16.37 15.74 -23.08
C GLU A 236 -15.15 14.91 -22.67
N LEU A 237 -14.85 14.89 -21.37
CA LEU A 237 -13.83 14.07 -20.73
C LEU A 237 -14.49 13.08 -19.75
N SER A 238 -14.27 11.77 -19.96
CA SER A 238 -14.84 10.74 -19.09
C SER A 238 -14.11 10.63 -17.76
N PRO A 239 -14.77 10.14 -16.69
CA PRO A 239 -14.11 9.84 -15.42
C PRO A 239 -12.94 8.84 -15.57
N GLN A 240 -13.06 7.87 -16.50
CA GLN A 240 -12.01 6.89 -16.74
C GLN A 240 -10.76 7.56 -17.33
N ASP A 241 -10.94 8.38 -18.39
CA ASP A 241 -9.82 9.07 -19.05
C ASP A 241 -9.11 10.02 -18.09
N LEU A 242 -9.88 10.77 -17.26
CA LEU A 242 -9.31 11.63 -16.22
C LEU A 242 -8.51 10.82 -15.18
N LYS A 243 -9.04 9.70 -14.71
CA LYS A 243 -8.35 8.83 -13.74
C LYS A 243 -7.08 8.22 -14.32
N GLU A 244 -7.12 7.75 -15.55
CA GLU A 244 -5.95 7.16 -16.22
C GLU A 244 -4.85 8.21 -16.39
N SER A 245 -5.17 9.41 -16.89
CA SER A 245 -4.19 10.49 -17.05
C SER A 245 -3.58 10.94 -15.70
N VAL A 246 -4.41 11.13 -14.67
CA VAL A 246 -3.91 11.49 -13.33
C VAL A 246 -2.97 10.41 -12.79
N ALA A 247 -3.30 9.13 -12.96
CA ALA A 247 -2.44 8.03 -12.51
C ALA A 247 -1.11 7.97 -13.30
N GLU A 248 -1.11 8.27 -14.60
CA GLU A 248 0.11 8.36 -15.42
C GLU A 248 1.04 9.47 -14.92
N TYR A 249 0.52 10.71 -14.77
CA TYR A 249 1.33 11.84 -14.28
C TYR A 249 1.85 11.61 -12.87
N LEU A 250 1.00 11.08 -11.96
CA LEU A 250 1.44 10.72 -10.62
C LEU A 250 2.57 9.69 -10.64
N ASN A 251 2.42 8.64 -11.43
CA ASN A 251 3.46 7.62 -11.52
C ASN A 251 4.78 8.18 -12.06
N ALA A 252 4.73 9.07 -13.05
CA ALA A 252 5.92 9.74 -13.56
C ALA A 252 6.63 10.59 -12.48
N ILE A 253 5.87 11.31 -11.64
CA ILE A 253 6.40 12.09 -10.53
C ILE A 253 6.97 11.20 -9.41
N LEU A 254 6.33 10.07 -9.12
CA LEU A 254 6.70 9.19 -8.02
C LEU A 254 7.85 8.23 -8.37
N ASP A 255 8.07 7.93 -9.65
CA ASP A 255 9.10 6.97 -10.06
C ASP A 255 10.53 7.31 -9.59
N PRO A 256 11.02 8.57 -9.67
CA PRO A 256 12.33 8.92 -9.12
C PRO A 256 12.41 8.69 -7.61
N ILE A 257 11.34 8.98 -6.87
CA ILE A 257 11.27 8.79 -5.42
C ILE A 257 11.34 7.29 -5.08
N ARG A 258 10.60 6.45 -5.82
CA ARG A 258 10.63 4.99 -5.65
C ARG A 258 12.02 4.40 -5.85
N ARG A 259 12.78 4.93 -6.83
CA ARG A 259 14.17 4.50 -7.07
C ARG A 259 15.07 4.80 -5.89
N ASP A 260 14.88 5.92 -5.20
CA ASP A 260 15.64 6.28 -3.99
C ASP A 260 15.39 5.31 -2.81
N PHE A 261 14.33 4.45 -2.89
CA PHE A 261 13.98 3.48 -1.86
C PHE A 261 14.17 2.01 -2.30
N GLN A 262 14.93 1.76 -3.35
CA GLN A 262 15.19 0.41 -3.85
C GLN A 262 16.32 -0.32 -3.11
N ASP A 263 17.26 0.41 -2.50
CA ASP A 263 18.35 -0.19 -1.75
C ASP A 263 17.87 -0.81 -0.42
N GLU A 264 18.63 -1.78 0.10
CA GLU A 264 18.30 -2.52 1.30
C GLU A 264 18.16 -1.61 2.54
N ALA A 265 19.06 -0.64 2.70
CA ALA A 265 19.05 0.27 3.84
C ALA A 265 17.80 1.17 3.84
N SER A 266 17.33 1.58 2.67
CA SER A 266 16.10 2.37 2.53
C SER A 266 14.85 1.52 2.79
N ARG A 267 14.84 0.25 2.36
CA ARG A 267 13.74 -0.69 2.68
C ARG A 267 13.67 -1.00 4.17
N ASP A 268 14.82 -1.22 4.81
CA ASP A 268 14.93 -1.43 6.26
C ASP A 268 14.45 -0.19 7.05
N LEU A 269 14.80 1.01 6.59
CA LEU A 269 14.30 2.26 7.17
C LEU A 269 12.77 2.34 7.14
N VAL A 270 12.13 2.01 6.01
CA VAL A 270 10.66 2.01 5.89
C VAL A 270 10.05 0.98 6.83
N PHE A 271 10.64 -0.20 6.91
CA PHE A 271 10.18 -1.25 7.83
C PHE A 271 10.29 -0.80 9.29
N LYS A 272 11.42 -0.22 9.70
CA LYS A 272 11.62 0.32 11.06
C LYS A 272 10.66 1.46 11.38
N ALA A 273 10.39 2.35 10.43
CA ALA A 273 9.51 3.50 10.64
C ALA A 273 8.02 3.15 10.72
N TYR A 274 7.55 2.19 9.92
CA TYR A 274 6.12 1.91 9.70
C TYR A 274 5.72 0.43 9.74
N GLY A 275 6.65 -0.50 9.88
CA GLY A 275 6.37 -1.94 9.79
C GLY A 275 6.04 -2.42 8.37
N THR A 276 6.15 -1.56 7.37
CA THR A 276 5.81 -1.87 5.98
C THR A 276 7.01 -2.46 5.25
N LYS A 277 6.86 -3.68 4.72
CA LYS A 277 7.89 -4.28 3.86
C LYS A 277 7.73 -3.79 2.42
N LEU A 278 8.69 -3.05 1.92
CA LEU A 278 8.77 -2.74 0.48
C LEU A 278 9.25 -3.98 -0.28
N LYS A 279 8.64 -4.24 -1.42
CA LYS A 279 9.04 -5.34 -2.31
C LYS A 279 10.44 -5.10 -2.86
N ASN A 280 11.26 -6.14 -2.88
CA ASN A 280 12.55 -6.09 -3.56
C ASN A 280 12.32 -6.04 -5.09
N PRO A 281 12.87 -5.06 -5.83
CA PRO A 281 12.77 -5.03 -7.28
C PRO A 281 13.34 -6.28 -7.95
N GLU A 282 14.41 -6.84 -7.40
CA GLU A 282 15.07 -8.06 -7.90
C GLU A 282 14.17 -9.30 -7.75
N GLU A 283 13.28 -9.35 -6.73
CA GLU A 283 12.31 -10.43 -6.59
C GLU A 283 11.22 -10.41 -7.66
N LYS A 284 10.97 -9.25 -8.32
CA LYS A 284 10.00 -9.15 -9.41
C LYS A 284 10.53 -9.65 -10.76
N GLU A 285 11.79 -9.42 -11.07
CA GLU A 285 12.35 -9.88 -12.34
C GLU A 285 12.47 -11.41 -12.40
N THR A 286 12.76 -12.06 -11.26
CA THR A 286 12.85 -13.52 -11.20
C THR A 286 11.50 -14.23 -11.32
N THR A 287 10.41 -13.63 -10.80
CA THR A 287 9.09 -14.32 -10.82
C THR A 287 8.27 -14.07 -12.08
N GLU A 288 8.45 -12.97 -12.83
CA GLU A 288 7.72 -12.72 -14.08
C GLU A 288 8.30 -13.48 -15.29
N THR A 289 9.58 -13.89 -15.23
CA THR A 289 10.26 -14.68 -16.28
C THR A 289 10.17 -16.19 -16.04
N LEU A 290 9.75 -16.64 -14.86
CA LEU A 290 9.63 -18.05 -14.53
C LEU A 290 8.36 -18.68 -15.10
N PRO A 291 8.40 -19.96 -15.49
CA PRO A 291 7.20 -20.73 -15.80
C PRO A 291 6.17 -20.61 -14.67
N THR A 292 4.92 -20.47 -15.05
CA THR A 292 3.83 -20.13 -14.10
C THR A 292 3.67 -21.17 -13.01
N VAL A 293 3.99 -22.43 -13.31
CA VAL A 293 3.96 -23.56 -12.36
C VAL A 293 4.93 -23.38 -11.19
N CYS A 294 6.12 -22.79 -11.42
CA CYS A 294 7.11 -22.54 -10.37
C CYS A 294 6.64 -21.54 -9.30
N ARG A 295 5.56 -20.82 -9.55
CA ARG A 295 4.95 -19.87 -8.62
C ARG A 295 3.94 -20.51 -7.67
N LEU A 296 3.56 -21.78 -7.94
CA LEU A 296 2.67 -22.59 -7.10
C LEU A 296 3.51 -23.41 -6.10
N GLY A 297 3.00 -23.52 -4.89
CA GLY A 297 3.65 -24.24 -3.80
C GLY A 297 3.11 -25.65 -3.66
N PHE A 298 3.68 -26.62 -4.38
CA PHE A 298 3.34 -28.03 -4.27
C PHE A 298 4.10 -28.68 -3.12
N LYS A 299 3.40 -29.36 -2.23
CA LYS A 299 3.98 -30.14 -1.13
C LYS A 299 3.41 -31.53 -1.05
N VAL A 300 4.22 -32.45 -0.53
CA VAL A 300 3.75 -33.77 -0.11
C VAL A 300 2.93 -33.63 1.18
N GLY A 301 1.69 -34.10 1.15
CA GLY A 301 0.81 -34.14 2.31
C GLY A 301 0.37 -35.56 2.64
N GLU A 302 -0.10 -35.79 3.87
CA GLU A 302 -0.78 -37.01 4.31
C GLU A 302 -2.16 -36.65 4.87
N ILE A 303 -3.21 -37.31 4.39
CA ILE A 303 -4.57 -37.11 4.89
C ILE A 303 -4.69 -37.76 6.26
N THR A 304 -4.69 -36.96 7.33
CA THR A 304 -4.73 -37.44 8.72
C THR A 304 -6.15 -37.61 9.24
N LYS A 305 -7.13 -36.90 8.63
CA LYS A 305 -8.54 -36.99 8.98
C LYS A 305 -9.40 -36.61 7.79
N ILE A 306 -10.56 -37.29 7.65
CA ILE A 306 -11.51 -37.08 6.56
C ILE A 306 -12.95 -37.25 7.04
N TRP A 307 -13.84 -36.36 6.60
CA TRP A 307 -15.29 -36.45 6.87
C TRP A 307 -16.10 -35.82 5.76
N GLU A 308 -17.37 -36.10 5.73
CA GLU A 308 -18.30 -35.58 4.75
C GLU A 308 -18.75 -34.17 5.12
N MET A 309 -18.90 -33.31 4.11
CA MET A 309 -19.45 -31.96 4.32
C MET A 309 -20.98 -32.06 4.40
N GLU A 310 -21.56 -31.56 5.47
CA GLU A 310 -23.02 -31.53 5.64
C GLU A 310 -23.70 -30.71 4.52
N GLY A 311 -24.71 -31.30 3.87
CA GLY A 311 -25.42 -30.65 2.76
C GLY A 311 -24.69 -30.60 1.43
N LYS A 312 -23.59 -31.35 1.27
CA LYS A 312 -22.79 -31.44 0.02
C LYS A 312 -22.39 -32.89 -0.25
N ASP A 313 -23.11 -33.56 -1.15
CA ASP A 313 -22.91 -35.00 -1.43
C ASP A 313 -21.62 -35.31 -2.23
N SER A 314 -20.98 -34.32 -2.85
CA SER A 314 -19.76 -34.52 -3.65
C SER A 314 -18.48 -34.13 -2.95
N ILE A 315 -18.52 -33.64 -1.68
CA ILE A 315 -17.40 -33.01 -1.03
C ILE A 315 -16.97 -33.75 0.22
N TYR A 316 -15.65 -33.95 0.35
CA TYR A 316 -14.98 -34.26 1.59
C TYR A 316 -14.34 -33.03 2.20
N CYS A 317 -14.29 -33.01 3.52
CA CYS A 317 -13.44 -32.13 4.33
C CYS A 317 -12.29 -32.96 4.89
N GLU A 318 -11.08 -32.47 4.80
CA GLU A 318 -9.86 -33.20 5.14
C GLU A 318 -8.96 -32.36 6.03
N GLU A 319 -8.30 -32.99 6.97
CA GLU A 319 -7.11 -32.45 7.63
C GLU A 319 -5.89 -33.13 7.01
N ILE A 320 -5.00 -32.33 6.40
CA ILE A 320 -3.81 -32.82 5.68
C ILE A 320 -2.57 -32.26 6.38
N ASP A 321 -1.73 -33.18 6.85
CA ASP A 321 -0.39 -32.82 7.36
C ASP A 321 0.51 -32.51 6.15
N VAL A 322 1.04 -31.30 6.09
CA VAL A 322 1.96 -30.83 5.04
C VAL A 322 3.32 -30.37 5.65
N GLY A 323 3.66 -30.92 6.83
CA GLY A 323 4.91 -30.62 7.55
C GLY A 323 4.90 -29.23 8.22
N GLU A 324 3.74 -28.70 8.56
CA GLU A 324 3.56 -27.43 9.27
C GLU A 324 3.16 -27.71 10.73
N GLU A 325 3.16 -26.69 11.61
CA GLU A 325 2.81 -26.86 13.03
C GLU A 325 1.42 -27.48 13.26
N LYS A 326 0.50 -27.28 12.30
CA LYS A 326 -0.86 -27.83 12.33
C LYS A 326 -1.24 -28.35 10.95
N PRO A 327 -1.99 -29.44 10.88
CA PRO A 327 -2.58 -29.89 9.63
C PRO A 327 -3.44 -28.80 8.99
N ARG A 328 -3.43 -28.73 7.68
CA ARG A 328 -4.30 -27.81 6.93
C ARG A 328 -5.67 -28.41 6.72
N SER A 329 -6.69 -27.56 6.84
CA SER A 329 -8.04 -27.91 6.44
C SER A 329 -8.18 -27.77 4.93
N VAL A 330 -8.54 -28.84 4.24
CA VAL A 330 -8.70 -28.85 2.78
C VAL A 330 -10.05 -29.43 2.42
N MET A 331 -10.65 -28.93 1.36
CA MET A 331 -11.91 -29.38 0.82
C MET A 331 -11.67 -29.96 -0.57
N SER A 332 -12.11 -31.20 -0.81
CA SER A 332 -11.94 -31.88 -2.09
C SER A 332 -13.27 -32.40 -2.66
N GLY A 333 -13.38 -32.46 -3.99
CA GLY A 333 -14.52 -33.01 -4.72
C GLY A 333 -14.42 -34.52 -4.93
N LEU A 334 -13.72 -35.26 -4.08
CA LEU A 334 -13.33 -36.64 -4.31
C LEU A 334 -14.38 -37.68 -3.88
N ARG A 335 -15.48 -37.27 -3.25
CA ARG A 335 -16.48 -38.19 -2.68
C ARG A 335 -17.18 -39.08 -3.72
N ALA A 336 -17.23 -38.65 -4.96
CA ALA A 336 -17.82 -39.43 -6.04
C ALA A 336 -16.89 -40.55 -6.56
N PHE A 337 -15.58 -40.47 -6.25
CA PHE A 337 -14.54 -41.31 -6.85
C PHE A 337 -13.83 -42.20 -5.83
N PHE A 338 -13.76 -41.78 -4.55
CA PHE A 338 -13.05 -42.48 -3.49
C PHE A 338 -13.87 -42.56 -2.22
N THR A 339 -13.72 -43.68 -1.50
CA THR A 339 -14.24 -43.85 -0.14
C THR A 339 -13.30 -43.15 0.87
N LYS A 340 -13.79 -42.88 2.08
CA LYS A 340 -12.97 -42.29 3.15
C LYS A 340 -11.80 -43.17 3.56
N GLU A 341 -12.04 -44.49 3.53
CA GLU A 341 -11.07 -45.53 3.88
C GLU A 341 -9.91 -45.60 2.87
N GLU A 342 -10.17 -45.31 1.60
CA GLU A 342 -9.16 -45.26 0.54
C GLU A 342 -8.31 -44.00 0.60
N LEU A 343 -8.85 -42.91 1.12
CA LEU A 343 -8.14 -41.61 1.22
C LEU A 343 -7.38 -41.42 2.55
N LEU A 344 -7.91 -41.99 3.64
CA LEU A 344 -7.31 -41.82 4.96
C LEU A 344 -5.89 -42.41 5.00
N HIS A 345 -4.93 -41.65 5.50
CA HIS A 345 -3.49 -41.98 5.55
C HIS A 345 -2.80 -42.10 4.20
N ARG A 346 -3.45 -41.66 3.11
CA ARG A 346 -2.82 -41.62 1.80
C ARG A 346 -1.95 -40.38 1.64
N LYS A 347 -0.79 -40.55 1.01
CA LYS A 347 0.05 -39.43 0.61
C LYS A 347 -0.54 -38.79 -0.65
N VAL A 348 -0.59 -37.46 -0.68
CA VAL A 348 -1.17 -36.65 -1.75
C VAL A 348 -0.28 -35.46 -2.07
N VAL A 349 -0.42 -34.91 -3.27
CA VAL A 349 0.18 -33.63 -3.66
C VAL A 349 -0.79 -32.52 -3.36
N VAL A 350 -0.35 -31.48 -2.61
CA VAL A 350 -1.19 -30.37 -2.17
C VAL A 350 -0.58 -29.04 -2.60
N ILE A 351 -1.36 -28.18 -3.26
CA ILE A 351 -0.98 -26.77 -3.43
C ILE A 351 -1.30 -26.01 -2.14
N THR A 352 -0.25 -25.49 -1.52
CA THR A 352 -0.32 -24.88 -0.17
C THR A 352 -0.34 -23.36 -0.14
N ASN A 353 -0.09 -22.69 -1.27
CA ASN A 353 -0.06 -21.22 -1.35
C ASN A 353 -1.28 -20.61 -2.04
N LEU A 354 -2.38 -21.34 -2.14
CA LEU A 354 -3.64 -20.77 -2.62
C LEU A 354 -4.31 -19.94 -1.53
N LYS A 355 -4.94 -18.84 -1.94
CA LYS A 355 -5.77 -18.03 -1.06
C LYS A 355 -6.88 -18.86 -0.42
N PRO A 356 -7.02 -18.88 0.91
CA PRO A 356 -8.04 -19.64 1.61
C PRO A 356 -9.45 -19.34 1.08
N ARG A 357 -10.24 -20.40 0.87
CA ARG A 357 -11.62 -20.30 0.36
C ARG A 357 -12.61 -20.73 1.43
N ARG A 358 -13.58 -19.87 1.72
CA ARG A 358 -14.66 -20.19 2.65
C ARG A 358 -15.85 -20.81 1.89
N VAL A 359 -16.36 -21.94 2.39
CA VAL A 359 -17.62 -22.55 1.96
C VAL A 359 -18.45 -22.88 3.20
N GLY A 360 -19.52 -22.15 3.42
CA GLY A 360 -20.27 -22.20 4.68
C GLY A 360 -19.42 -21.82 5.88
N THR A 361 -19.30 -22.71 6.85
CA THR A 361 -18.45 -22.55 8.03
C THR A 361 -17.02 -23.07 7.84
N PHE A 362 -16.76 -23.85 6.77
CA PHE A 362 -15.46 -24.46 6.50
C PHE A 362 -14.54 -23.49 5.71
N ILE A 363 -13.25 -23.48 6.05
CA ILE A 363 -12.23 -22.73 5.32
C ILE A 363 -11.24 -23.75 4.74
N SER A 364 -11.12 -23.78 3.40
CA SER A 364 -10.13 -24.60 2.71
C SER A 364 -8.85 -23.82 2.49
N GLU A 365 -7.71 -24.35 2.94
CA GLU A 365 -6.38 -23.71 2.97
C GLU A 365 -5.40 -24.33 1.98
N GLY A 366 -5.91 -25.10 1.02
CA GLY A 366 -5.12 -25.78 -0.01
C GLY A 366 -6.00 -26.47 -1.03
N MET A 367 -5.35 -27.18 -1.97
CA MET A 367 -6.01 -27.97 -3.01
C MET A 367 -5.22 -29.26 -3.24
N VAL A 368 -5.90 -30.41 -3.14
CA VAL A 368 -5.34 -31.71 -3.54
C VAL A 368 -5.30 -31.78 -5.07
N ILE A 369 -4.20 -32.25 -5.62
CA ILE A 369 -4.00 -32.39 -7.06
C ILE A 369 -4.41 -33.80 -7.50
N CYS A 370 -5.23 -33.84 -8.54
CA CYS A 370 -5.71 -35.04 -9.17
C CYS A 370 -5.54 -34.99 -10.69
N ALA A 371 -5.43 -36.12 -11.31
CA ALA A 371 -5.55 -36.29 -12.75
C ALA A 371 -6.98 -36.71 -13.10
N GLU A 372 -7.53 -36.22 -14.19
CA GLU A 372 -8.85 -36.58 -14.67
C GLU A 372 -8.83 -36.82 -16.20
N ASN A 373 -9.73 -37.65 -16.69
CA ASN A 373 -9.93 -37.85 -18.14
C ASN A 373 -10.79 -36.71 -18.73
N GLU A 374 -10.88 -36.63 -20.07
CA GLU A 374 -11.55 -35.51 -20.76
C GLU A 374 -13.03 -35.36 -20.41
N ASP A 375 -13.72 -36.44 -20.08
CA ASP A 375 -15.15 -36.46 -19.73
C ASP A 375 -15.41 -36.39 -18.21
N HIS A 376 -14.36 -36.23 -17.41
CA HIS A 376 -14.40 -36.17 -15.94
C HIS A 376 -15.02 -37.38 -15.24
N SER A 377 -15.04 -38.53 -15.92
CA SER A 377 -15.64 -39.79 -15.39
C SER A 377 -14.66 -40.58 -14.53
N VAL A 378 -13.36 -40.39 -14.72
CA VAL A 378 -12.28 -41.02 -13.96
C VAL A 378 -11.41 -39.94 -13.35
N VAL A 379 -11.18 -40.06 -12.05
CA VAL A 379 -10.28 -39.18 -11.29
C VAL A 379 -9.30 -40.02 -10.50
N GLU A 380 -8.01 -39.73 -10.62
CA GLU A 380 -6.94 -40.39 -9.89
C GLU A 380 -6.14 -39.37 -9.11
N LEU A 381 -5.65 -39.77 -7.92
CA LEU A 381 -4.75 -38.89 -7.14
C LEU A 381 -3.38 -38.85 -7.78
N VAL A 382 -2.80 -37.65 -7.81
CA VAL A 382 -1.36 -37.51 -8.08
C VAL A 382 -0.61 -37.95 -6.83
N GLU A 383 0.09 -39.07 -6.94
CA GLU A 383 0.85 -39.67 -5.84
C GLU A 383 2.31 -39.20 -5.87
N PRO A 384 2.83 -38.69 -4.74
CA PRO A 384 4.25 -38.40 -4.65
C PRO A 384 5.06 -39.70 -4.62
N PRO A 385 6.40 -39.66 -4.92
CA PRO A 385 7.28 -40.81 -4.79
C PRO A 385 7.13 -41.52 -3.43
N ALA A 386 7.25 -42.85 -3.41
CA ALA A 386 6.99 -43.65 -2.22
C ALA A 386 7.88 -43.28 -1.02
N ASP A 387 9.10 -42.82 -1.28
CA ASP A 387 10.09 -42.39 -0.29
C ASP A 387 9.98 -40.90 0.06
N ALA A 388 9.14 -40.12 -0.61
CA ALA A 388 8.91 -38.71 -0.33
C ALA A 388 8.36 -38.51 1.09
N LYS A 389 8.85 -37.48 1.78
CA LYS A 389 8.48 -37.17 3.16
C LYS A 389 7.36 -36.13 3.19
N VAL A 390 6.46 -36.25 4.17
CA VAL A 390 5.42 -35.24 4.42
C VAL A 390 6.08 -33.88 4.65
N GLY A 391 5.56 -32.86 3.97
CA GLY A 391 6.08 -31.49 4.00
C GLY A 391 7.19 -31.19 2.98
N GLU A 392 7.68 -32.20 2.26
CA GLU A 392 8.67 -32.02 1.20
C GLU A 392 8.08 -31.23 0.02
N TRP A 393 8.90 -30.32 -0.53
CA TRP A 393 8.52 -29.55 -1.71
C TRP A 393 8.67 -30.39 -2.97
N ILE A 394 7.67 -30.36 -3.82
CA ILE A 394 7.69 -30.97 -5.15
C ILE A 394 8.21 -29.96 -6.16
N GLN A 395 9.15 -30.40 -6.99
CA GLN A 395 9.77 -29.59 -8.04
C GLN A 395 9.60 -30.28 -9.38
N PHE A 396 9.60 -29.52 -10.44
CA PHE A 396 9.51 -30.03 -11.80
C PHE A 396 10.92 -30.14 -12.40
N GLU A 397 11.27 -31.33 -12.92
CA GLU A 397 12.54 -31.57 -13.59
C GLU A 397 12.71 -30.59 -14.76
N GLY A 398 13.91 -30.01 -14.88
CA GLY A 398 14.23 -29.01 -15.92
C GLY A 398 13.71 -27.62 -15.64
N LEU A 399 13.00 -27.39 -14.52
CA LEU A 399 12.59 -26.06 -14.09
C LEU A 399 13.41 -25.59 -12.88
N PRO A 400 13.62 -24.26 -12.72
CA PRO A 400 14.41 -23.75 -11.60
C PRO A 400 13.67 -23.97 -10.26
N ALA A 401 14.38 -24.46 -9.27
CA ALA A 401 13.90 -24.54 -7.89
C ALA A 401 13.85 -23.14 -7.27
N VAL A 402 12.68 -22.57 -7.16
CA VAL A 402 12.45 -21.24 -6.63
C VAL A 402 11.40 -21.24 -5.54
N LYS A 403 11.47 -20.26 -4.64
CA LYS A 403 10.42 -20.08 -3.62
C LYS A 403 9.11 -19.69 -4.30
N PRO A 404 8.00 -20.42 -4.05
CA PRO A 404 6.69 -20.08 -4.57
C PRO A 404 6.20 -18.70 -4.11
N ASP A 405 5.17 -18.16 -4.79
CA ASP A 405 4.49 -16.93 -4.35
C ASP A 405 3.94 -17.11 -2.92
N GLU A 406 3.86 -16.03 -2.14
CA GLU A 406 3.32 -16.11 -0.78
C GLU A 406 1.83 -16.47 -0.76
N GLU A 407 1.03 -15.92 -1.69
CA GLU A 407 -0.39 -16.23 -1.85
C GLU A 407 -0.82 -16.12 -3.33
N VAL A 408 -1.54 -17.11 -3.82
CA VAL A 408 -2.12 -17.16 -5.17
C VAL A 408 -3.65 -17.19 -5.09
N ASN A 409 -4.33 -16.24 -5.74
CA ASN A 409 -5.79 -16.25 -5.81
C ASN A 409 -6.28 -17.13 -6.98
N PRO A 410 -6.85 -18.32 -6.73
CA PRO A 410 -7.24 -19.27 -7.78
C PRO A 410 -8.39 -18.78 -8.67
N ASN A 411 -9.19 -17.80 -8.23
CA ASN A 411 -10.35 -17.28 -8.98
C ASN A 411 -9.99 -16.14 -9.94
N ARG A 412 -8.73 -15.71 -9.99
CA ARG A 412 -8.28 -14.61 -10.83
C ARG A 412 -7.78 -15.16 -12.17
N LYS A 413 -8.41 -14.82 -13.30
CA LYS A 413 -8.00 -15.26 -14.65
C LYS A 413 -6.51 -15.06 -14.97
N THR A 414 -5.86 -14.11 -14.32
CA THR A 414 -4.43 -13.82 -14.47
C THR A 414 -3.55 -14.52 -13.43
N SER A 415 -4.12 -15.37 -12.56
CA SER A 415 -3.37 -16.07 -11.52
C SER A 415 -2.44 -17.15 -12.09
N PRO A 416 -1.36 -17.49 -11.40
CA PRO A 416 -0.52 -18.63 -11.76
C PRO A 416 -1.32 -19.92 -11.96
N TRP A 417 -2.27 -20.21 -11.08
CA TRP A 417 -3.13 -21.39 -11.19
C TRP A 417 -3.93 -21.42 -12.51
N CYS A 418 -4.73 -20.37 -12.78
CA CYS A 418 -5.55 -20.32 -14.00
C CYS A 418 -4.74 -20.30 -15.31
N LYS A 419 -3.46 -19.95 -15.25
CA LYS A 419 -2.59 -19.94 -16.42
C LYS A 419 -1.89 -21.28 -16.67
N CYS A 420 -1.76 -22.12 -15.65
CA CYS A 420 -0.99 -23.35 -15.76
C CYS A 420 -1.86 -24.62 -15.64
N GLN A 421 -3.09 -24.55 -15.10
CA GLN A 421 -3.93 -25.73 -14.89
C GLN A 421 -4.11 -26.56 -16.18
N ASP A 422 -4.32 -25.91 -17.34
CA ASP A 422 -4.51 -26.59 -18.62
C ASP A 422 -3.19 -27.15 -19.23
N SER A 423 -2.06 -26.80 -18.62
CA SER A 423 -0.71 -27.28 -19.02
C SER A 423 -0.16 -28.35 -18.07
N LEU A 424 -0.85 -28.59 -16.96
CA LEU A 424 -0.58 -29.72 -16.08
C LEU A 424 -1.25 -30.96 -16.68
N MET A 425 -0.49 -32.02 -16.90
CA MET A 425 -0.97 -33.25 -17.54
C MET A 425 -0.22 -34.47 -17.02
N VAL A 426 -0.73 -35.64 -17.33
CA VAL A 426 -0.03 -36.91 -17.13
C VAL A 426 0.56 -37.31 -18.47
N ASN A 427 1.86 -37.64 -18.50
CA ASN A 427 2.52 -38.08 -19.72
C ASN A 427 2.19 -39.53 -20.07
N GLU A 428 2.72 -40.05 -21.20
CA GLU A 428 2.46 -41.42 -21.66
C GLU A 428 2.98 -42.52 -20.71
N GLU A 429 3.89 -42.16 -19.80
CA GLU A 429 4.48 -43.04 -18.77
C GLU A 429 3.65 -43.02 -17.46
N GLY A 430 2.55 -42.24 -17.40
CA GLY A 430 1.73 -42.08 -16.21
C GLY A 430 2.29 -41.10 -15.17
N VAL A 431 3.31 -40.31 -15.54
CA VAL A 431 3.99 -39.36 -14.64
C VAL A 431 3.39 -37.96 -14.81
N PRO A 432 3.03 -37.27 -13.74
CA PRO A 432 2.62 -35.87 -13.80
C PRO A 432 3.71 -34.98 -14.42
N ALA A 433 3.28 -34.09 -15.32
CA ALA A 433 4.18 -33.24 -16.06
C ALA A 433 3.57 -31.86 -16.32
N PHE A 434 4.43 -30.87 -16.57
CA PHE A 434 4.02 -29.52 -16.96
C PHE A 434 4.54 -29.20 -18.36
N LYS A 435 3.65 -28.77 -19.26
CA LYS A 435 3.99 -28.44 -20.65
C LYS A 435 4.57 -27.02 -20.72
N VAL A 436 5.86 -26.90 -21.05
CA VAL A 436 6.57 -25.63 -21.24
C VAL A 436 6.81 -25.43 -22.75
N GLY A 437 6.04 -24.54 -23.40
CA GLY A 437 6.18 -24.32 -24.84
C GLY A 437 6.02 -25.59 -25.66
N GLU A 438 7.05 -25.97 -26.45
CA GLU A 438 7.08 -27.20 -27.24
C GLU A 438 7.66 -28.43 -26.49
N GLY A 439 8.04 -28.25 -25.20
CA GLY A 439 8.63 -29.30 -24.36
C GLY A 439 7.78 -29.67 -23.15
N LEU A 440 8.06 -30.82 -22.55
CA LEU A 440 7.47 -31.30 -21.30
C LEU A 440 8.53 -31.25 -20.21
N ALA A 441 8.21 -30.60 -19.06
CA ALA A 441 8.98 -30.72 -17.82
C ALA A 441 8.30 -31.76 -16.92
N ARG A 442 9.07 -32.72 -16.38
CA ARG A 442 8.58 -33.81 -15.52
C ARG A 442 8.62 -33.39 -14.05
N GLU A 443 7.83 -34.04 -13.23
CA GLU A 443 7.84 -33.94 -11.76
C GLU A 443 8.97 -34.87 -11.23
N GLU A 444 9.87 -34.35 -10.37
CA GLU A 444 10.82 -35.13 -9.56
C GLU A 444 10.35 -35.33 -8.13
#